data_15784e1ed71939be23817191e2fe0506
#
_entry.id   15784e1ed71939be23817191e2fe0506
#
_cell.length_a   1.000
_cell.length_b   1.000
_cell.length_c   1.000
_cell.angle_alpha   90.00
_cell.angle_beta   90.00
_cell.angle_gamma   90.00
#
_symmetry.space_group_name_H-M   'P 1'
#
loop_
_entity.id
_entity.type
_entity.pdbx_description
1 polymer ?
#
loop_
_entity_poly.entity_id
_entity_poly.type
_entity_poly.pdbx_seq_one_letter_code
_entity_poly.pdbx_strand_id
1 'polypeptide(L)'
;MKFGVADYGMNVWDGGCFDIEERLVGLKKTGYDGTERLSITSASDALEGAARYRKLGMDFATCLGPTPQTSIRWTAALGKSYMWTAVSGGTFDVFCRQVNHQVAMAGKWGIRVGLHNHLGSLVESQAQLETFLKRCPGCGLILDTAHLAAADGDPVHIVRKYGKRLVAVHLKDWLVTSPGIGLDKWTQRGRFCELGAGNIGLDNAAVMKALVKAGYDGWVFVEHDTHLQDPFKDLAISRNYLRKAGF
;
A
#
# COMPACT_ATOMS: atom_id res chain seq x y z
N MET A 1 2.39 7.51 13.60
CA MET A 1 2.32 6.57 12.45
C MET A 1 2.15 5.15 12.97
N LYS A 2 1.42 4.30 12.25
CA LYS A 2 1.32 2.86 12.47
C LYS A 2 2.09 2.12 11.38
N PHE A 3 2.72 1.00 11.74
CA PHE A 3 3.43 0.15 10.80
C PHE A 3 2.63 -1.12 10.54
N GLY A 4 2.34 -1.40 9.29
CA GLY A 4 1.60 -2.59 8.89
C GLY A 4 2.29 -3.34 7.75
N VAL A 5 1.65 -4.42 7.32
CA VAL A 5 2.03 -5.18 6.13
C VAL A 5 0.89 -5.10 5.13
N ALA A 6 1.22 -4.82 3.86
CA ALA A 6 0.23 -4.86 2.80
C ALA A 6 -0.21 -6.30 2.56
N ASP A 7 -1.52 -6.51 2.51
CA ASP A 7 -2.12 -7.84 2.44
C ASP A 7 -1.84 -8.60 1.14
N TYR A 8 -1.52 -7.89 0.05
CA TYR A 8 -1.14 -8.56 -1.19
C TYR A 8 0.08 -9.45 -0.99
N GLY A 9 1.14 -8.92 -0.36
CA GLY A 9 2.32 -9.70 -0.04
C GLY A 9 2.01 -10.91 0.85
N MET A 10 1.01 -10.81 1.73
CA MET A 10 0.57 -11.94 2.57
C MET A 10 -0.17 -13.02 1.77
N ASN A 11 -0.87 -12.67 0.71
CA ASN A 11 -1.65 -13.63 -0.07
C ASN A 11 -0.78 -14.59 -0.89
N VAL A 12 0.49 -14.23 -1.14
CA VAL A 12 1.43 -15.08 -1.88
C VAL A 12 2.24 -16.00 -0.97
N TRP A 13 2.09 -15.91 0.36
CA TRP A 13 2.78 -16.76 1.31
C TRP A 13 2.33 -18.23 1.14
N ASP A 14 3.30 -19.11 0.92
CA ASP A 14 3.09 -20.55 0.73
C ASP A 14 1.87 -20.88 -0.16
N GLY A 15 1.73 -20.14 -1.26
CA GLY A 15 0.59 -20.29 -2.16
C GLY A 15 -0.76 -19.86 -1.54
N GLY A 16 -0.73 -19.00 -0.51
CA GLY A 16 -1.95 -18.55 0.19
C GLY A 16 -2.45 -19.50 1.28
N CYS A 17 -1.71 -20.55 1.60
CA CYS A 17 -2.13 -21.57 2.58
C CYS A 17 -1.87 -21.20 4.05
N PHE A 18 -1.23 -20.07 4.32
CA PHE A 18 -1.02 -19.62 5.70
C PHE A 18 -2.33 -19.25 6.38
N ASP A 19 -2.55 -19.77 7.59
CA ASP A 19 -3.69 -19.37 8.42
C ASP A 19 -3.60 -17.88 8.81
N ILE A 20 -4.74 -17.19 8.78
CA ILE A 20 -4.76 -15.74 9.04
C ILE A 20 -4.39 -15.40 10.50
N GLU A 21 -4.75 -16.24 11.48
CA GLU A 21 -4.38 -15.98 12.88
C GLU A 21 -2.88 -16.18 13.08
N GLU A 22 -2.28 -17.21 12.46
CA GLU A 22 -0.83 -17.43 12.48
C GLU A 22 -0.09 -16.24 11.86
N ARG A 23 -0.56 -15.73 10.72
CA ARG A 23 -0.01 -14.53 10.08
C ARG A 23 -0.05 -13.34 11.02
N LEU A 24 -1.20 -13.03 11.61
CA LEU A 24 -1.36 -11.87 12.50
C LEU A 24 -0.50 -12.01 13.77
N VAL A 25 -0.42 -13.19 14.36
CA VAL A 25 0.45 -13.48 15.52
C VAL A 25 1.91 -13.29 15.15
N GLY A 26 2.34 -13.79 13.99
CA GLY A 26 3.70 -13.62 13.49
C GLY A 26 4.05 -12.16 13.22
N LEU A 27 3.16 -11.41 12.58
CA LEU A 27 3.34 -9.97 12.33
C LEU A 27 3.46 -9.17 13.65
N LYS A 28 2.62 -9.48 14.63
CA LYS A 28 2.70 -8.85 15.94
C LYS A 28 4.04 -9.13 16.64
N LYS A 29 4.52 -10.38 16.60
CA LYS A 29 5.84 -10.75 17.14
C LYS A 29 6.98 -10.01 16.45
N THR A 30 6.84 -9.75 15.16
CA THR A 30 7.81 -8.99 14.36
C THR A 30 7.77 -7.49 14.67
N GLY A 31 6.67 -7.00 15.26
CA GLY A 31 6.48 -5.61 15.68
C GLY A 31 5.75 -4.75 14.66
N TYR A 32 4.82 -5.36 13.94
CA TYR A 32 3.83 -4.66 13.12
C TYR A 32 2.53 -4.46 13.89
N ASP A 33 1.83 -3.35 13.60
CA ASP A 33 0.57 -2.98 14.24
C ASP A 33 -0.65 -3.62 13.56
N GLY A 34 -0.51 -4.09 12.33
CA GLY A 34 -1.63 -4.65 11.58
C GLY A 34 -1.34 -4.91 10.10
N THR A 35 -2.44 -5.00 9.35
CA THR A 35 -2.42 -5.16 7.90
C THR A 35 -3.21 -4.05 7.20
N GLU A 36 -3.15 -3.98 5.87
CA GLU A 36 -3.84 -2.92 5.16
C GLU A 36 -5.32 -3.21 5.00
N ARG A 37 -5.69 -4.31 4.34
CA ARG A 37 -7.09 -4.57 3.97
C ARG A 37 -7.66 -5.76 4.72
N LEU A 38 -8.83 -5.58 5.33
CA LEU A 38 -9.68 -6.67 5.75
C LEU A 38 -10.55 -7.08 4.56
N SER A 39 -10.33 -8.29 4.02
CA SER A 39 -11.18 -8.85 2.97
C SER A 39 -12.52 -9.29 3.53
N ILE A 40 -13.61 -8.91 2.87
CA ILE A 40 -14.98 -9.11 3.34
C ILE A 40 -15.82 -9.66 2.20
N THR A 41 -16.46 -10.79 2.40
CA THR A 41 -17.43 -11.37 1.47
C THR A 41 -18.87 -11.25 1.98
N SER A 42 -19.04 -11.17 3.31
CA SER A 42 -20.32 -11.07 3.99
C SER A 42 -20.25 -10.15 5.22
N ALA A 43 -21.42 -9.85 5.80
CA ALA A 43 -21.49 -9.13 7.07
C ALA A 43 -20.85 -9.93 8.23
N SER A 44 -21.00 -11.24 8.22
CA SER A 44 -20.38 -12.13 9.20
C SER A 44 -18.86 -12.01 9.13
N ASP A 45 -18.27 -12.14 7.93
CA ASP A 45 -16.83 -12.00 7.73
C ASP A 45 -16.28 -10.66 8.24
N ALA A 46 -17.04 -9.58 8.02
CA ALA A 46 -16.64 -8.26 8.49
C ALA A 46 -16.54 -8.20 10.02
N LEU A 47 -17.56 -8.71 10.71
CA LEU A 47 -17.62 -8.70 12.17
C LEU A 47 -16.61 -9.66 12.79
N GLU A 48 -16.53 -10.89 12.27
CA GLU A 48 -15.59 -11.91 12.73
C GLU A 48 -14.14 -11.49 12.48
N GLY A 49 -13.85 -10.96 11.29
CA GLY A 49 -12.54 -10.44 10.95
C GLY A 49 -12.12 -9.30 11.89
N ALA A 50 -12.99 -8.29 12.07
CA ALA A 50 -12.70 -7.18 12.98
C ALA A 50 -12.53 -7.64 14.44
N ALA A 51 -13.33 -8.64 14.89
CA ALA A 51 -13.18 -9.24 16.22
C ALA A 51 -11.85 -9.97 16.37
N ARG A 52 -11.41 -10.71 15.35
CA ARG A 52 -10.11 -11.40 15.33
C ARG A 52 -8.96 -10.43 15.50
N TYR A 53 -8.90 -9.34 14.71
CA TYR A 53 -7.87 -8.31 14.86
C TYR A 53 -7.85 -7.73 16.26
N ARG A 54 -9.03 -7.38 16.81
CA ARG A 54 -9.17 -6.85 18.18
C ARG A 54 -8.69 -7.83 19.24
N LYS A 55 -9.08 -9.13 19.15
CA LYS A 55 -8.64 -10.20 20.04
C LYS A 55 -7.11 -10.31 20.10
N LEU A 56 -6.46 -10.15 18.96
CA LEU A 56 -5.01 -10.23 18.83
C LEU A 56 -4.30 -8.90 19.15
N GLY A 57 -5.04 -7.83 19.43
CA GLY A 57 -4.47 -6.49 19.64
C GLY A 57 -3.75 -5.98 18.40
N MET A 58 -4.27 -6.32 17.22
CA MET A 58 -3.84 -5.86 15.90
C MET A 58 -4.91 -4.96 15.30
N ASP A 59 -4.56 -4.26 14.21
CA ASP A 59 -5.51 -3.40 13.50
C ASP A 59 -5.43 -3.62 11.99
N PHE A 60 -6.38 -3.07 11.24
CA PHE A 60 -6.36 -3.00 9.79
C PHE A 60 -6.76 -1.59 9.35
N ALA A 61 -6.33 -1.18 8.17
CA ALA A 61 -6.49 0.21 7.74
C ALA A 61 -7.74 0.46 6.92
N THR A 62 -8.20 -0.52 6.16
CA THR A 62 -9.36 -0.41 5.26
C THR A 62 -10.04 -1.75 5.03
N CYS A 63 -11.15 -1.75 4.31
CA CYS A 63 -11.88 -2.96 3.95
C CYS A 63 -11.91 -3.16 2.43
N LEU A 64 -11.81 -4.41 2.01
CA LEU A 64 -11.98 -4.83 0.62
C LEU A 64 -13.21 -5.73 0.51
N GLY A 65 -14.29 -5.22 -0.05
CA GLY A 65 -15.52 -5.97 -0.35
C GLY A 65 -15.62 -6.32 -1.83
N PRO A 66 -16.61 -7.13 -2.22
CA PRO A 66 -16.81 -7.57 -3.60
C PRO A 66 -17.22 -6.43 -4.55
N THR A 67 -17.66 -5.31 -4.03
CA THR A 67 -18.01 -4.11 -4.80
C THR A 67 -17.45 -2.85 -4.15
N PRO A 68 -17.25 -1.76 -4.90
CA PRO A 68 -16.84 -0.47 -4.32
C PRO A 68 -17.80 0.00 -3.22
N GLN A 69 -19.10 -0.17 -3.41
CA GLN A 69 -20.12 0.20 -2.42
C GLN A 69 -19.97 -0.59 -1.12
N THR A 70 -19.70 -1.90 -1.21
CA THR A 70 -19.46 -2.75 -0.04
C THR A 70 -18.20 -2.32 0.69
N SER A 71 -17.11 -2.07 -0.03
CA SER A 71 -15.86 -1.55 0.54
C SER A 71 -16.09 -0.23 1.28
N ILE A 72 -16.79 0.73 0.69
CA ILE A 72 -17.12 2.02 1.31
C ILE A 72 -17.89 1.82 2.62
N ARG A 73 -18.99 1.05 2.57
CA ARG A 73 -19.88 0.87 3.71
C ARG A 73 -19.17 0.20 4.90
N TRP A 74 -18.41 -0.87 4.65
CA TRP A 74 -17.69 -1.55 5.72
C TRP A 74 -16.50 -0.76 6.25
N THR A 75 -15.79 -0.06 5.37
CA THR A 75 -14.74 0.87 5.79
C THR A 75 -15.29 1.91 6.75
N ALA A 76 -16.44 2.51 6.42
CA ALA A 76 -17.10 3.47 7.29
C ALA A 76 -17.65 2.84 8.58
N ALA A 77 -18.37 1.69 8.47
CA ALA A 77 -18.96 1.02 9.61
C ALA A 77 -17.93 0.53 10.64
N LEU A 78 -16.74 0.16 10.19
CA LEU A 78 -15.64 -0.28 11.06
C LEU A 78 -14.69 0.87 11.45
N GLY A 79 -15.09 2.13 11.21
CA GLY A 79 -14.36 3.32 11.67
C GLY A 79 -13.03 3.55 10.96
N LYS A 80 -12.89 3.07 9.71
CA LYS A 80 -11.72 3.31 8.87
C LYS A 80 -11.96 4.51 7.97
N SER A 81 -10.88 5.09 7.43
CA SER A 81 -10.94 6.43 6.83
C SER A 81 -10.68 6.47 5.34
N TYR A 82 -10.17 5.41 4.73
CA TYR A 82 -9.87 5.39 3.30
C TYR A 82 -10.15 4.03 2.66
N MET A 83 -10.27 4.04 1.35
CA MET A 83 -10.30 2.84 0.51
C MET A 83 -9.43 3.03 -0.74
N TRP A 84 -9.06 1.95 -1.39
CA TRP A 84 -8.38 1.98 -2.68
C TRP A 84 -9.34 2.38 -3.81
N THR A 85 -8.80 2.99 -4.88
CA THR A 85 -9.54 3.08 -6.13
C THR A 85 -9.92 1.67 -6.60
N ALA A 86 -11.18 1.51 -6.99
CA ALA A 86 -11.72 0.24 -7.52
C ALA A 86 -12.06 0.37 -9.01
N VAL A 87 -11.41 1.27 -9.72
CA VAL A 87 -11.56 1.48 -11.16
C VAL A 87 -10.26 1.14 -11.87
N SER A 88 -10.37 0.51 -13.01
CA SER A 88 -9.25 0.09 -13.82
C SER A 88 -9.61 0.11 -15.31
N GLY A 89 -8.59 0.31 -16.14
CA GLY A 89 -8.72 0.23 -17.60
C GLY A 89 -9.30 1.48 -18.26
N GLY A 90 -9.48 1.39 -19.56
CA GLY A 90 -9.90 2.50 -20.41
C GLY A 90 -8.78 3.52 -20.68
N THR A 91 -9.14 4.66 -21.27
CA THR A 91 -8.20 5.77 -21.44
C THR A 91 -7.98 6.50 -20.13
N PHE A 92 -6.88 7.22 -20.02
CA PHE A 92 -6.57 8.02 -18.83
C PHE A 92 -7.70 9.01 -18.46
N ASP A 93 -8.37 9.57 -19.47
CA ASP A 93 -9.52 10.47 -19.25
C ASP A 93 -10.73 9.76 -18.65
N VAL A 94 -11.05 8.57 -19.15
CA VAL A 94 -12.13 7.74 -18.59
C VAL A 94 -11.80 7.35 -17.16
N PHE A 95 -10.58 6.90 -16.92
CA PHE A 95 -10.10 6.55 -15.60
C PHE A 95 -10.26 7.70 -14.59
N CYS A 96 -9.78 8.91 -14.93
CA CYS A 96 -9.93 10.07 -14.05
C CYS A 96 -11.39 10.42 -13.76
N ARG A 97 -12.30 10.33 -14.75
CA ARG A 97 -13.73 10.56 -14.51
C ARG A 97 -14.33 9.54 -13.56
N GLN A 98 -14.00 8.26 -13.73
CA GLN A 98 -14.47 7.18 -12.85
C GLN A 98 -13.94 7.35 -11.42
N VAL A 99 -12.66 7.70 -11.25
CA VAL A 99 -12.07 7.98 -9.94
C VAL A 99 -12.78 9.16 -9.27
N ASN A 100 -13.01 10.27 -9.97
CA ASN A 100 -13.70 11.41 -9.42
C ASN A 100 -15.15 11.06 -8.99
N HIS A 101 -15.83 10.21 -9.75
CA HIS A 101 -17.14 9.69 -9.36
C HIS A 101 -17.07 8.82 -8.08
N GLN A 102 -16.07 7.94 -8.00
CA GLN A 102 -15.85 7.11 -6.81
C GLN A 102 -15.53 7.97 -5.58
N VAL A 103 -14.72 9.02 -5.74
CA VAL A 103 -14.41 9.99 -4.67
C VAL A 103 -15.69 10.65 -4.16
N ALA A 104 -16.57 11.13 -5.06
CA ALA A 104 -17.83 11.74 -4.68
C ALA A 104 -18.76 10.74 -3.94
N MET A 105 -18.79 9.48 -4.37
CA MET A 105 -19.58 8.42 -3.74
C MET A 105 -19.04 8.09 -2.34
N ALA A 106 -17.73 7.89 -2.19
CA ALA A 106 -17.08 7.56 -0.92
C ALA A 106 -17.16 8.73 0.08
N GLY A 107 -17.04 9.97 -0.43
CA GLY A 107 -17.12 11.19 0.39
C GLY A 107 -18.44 11.34 1.14
N LYS A 108 -19.56 10.81 0.62
CA LYS A 108 -20.86 10.77 1.32
C LYS A 108 -20.83 9.93 2.60
N TRP A 109 -19.83 9.08 2.74
CA TRP A 109 -19.59 8.20 3.91
C TRP A 109 -18.40 8.65 4.75
N GLY A 110 -17.82 9.82 4.46
CA GLY A 110 -16.61 10.30 5.11
C GLY A 110 -15.34 9.50 4.74
N ILE A 111 -15.38 8.71 3.67
CA ILE A 111 -14.28 7.85 3.24
C ILE A 111 -13.48 8.53 2.13
N ARG A 112 -12.17 8.58 2.30
CA ARG A 112 -11.24 9.02 1.26
C ARG A 112 -10.96 7.88 0.29
N VAL A 113 -10.78 8.20 -0.98
CA VAL A 113 -10.32 7.24 -1.99
C VAL A 113 -8.84 7.49 -2.25
N GLY A 114 -8.01 6.47 -2.22
CA GLY A 114 -6.58 6.53 -2.53
C GLY A 114 -6.22 5.80 -3.81
N LEU A 115 -5.47 6.46 -4.69
CA LEU A 115 -4.81 5.80 -5.82
C LEU A 115 -3.51 5.17 -5.34
N HIS A 116 -3.29 3.93 -5.69
CA HIS A 116 -1.99 3.27 -5.60
C HIS A 116 -1.25 3.39 -6.95
N ASN A 117 -0.08 4.01 -6.96
CA ASN A 117 0.77 4.08 -8.16
C ASN A 117 1.48 2.75 -8.37
N HIS A 118 1.52 2.26 -9.61
CA HIS A 118 2.02 0.91 -9.89
C HIS A 118 2.63 0.81 -11.30
N LEU A 119 3.76 0.10 -11.42
CA LEU A 119 4.35 -0.26 -12.72
C LEU A 119 3.34 -1.01 -13.58
N GLY A 120 3.30 -0.69 -14.88
CA GLY A 120 2.34 -1.28 -15.82
C GLY A 120 0.90 -0.78 -15.67
N SER A 121 0.63 0.25 -14.84
CA SER A 121 -0.68 0.89 -14.71
C SER A 121 -0.75 2.21 -15.48
N LEU A 122 -1.95 2.83 -15.51
CA LEU A 122 -2.15 4.16 -16.08
C LEU A 122 -1.43 5.28 -15.29
N VAL A 123 -0.97 5.00 -14.07
CA VAL A 123 -0.26 5.94 -13.20
C VAL A 123 1.01 5.25 -12.69
N GLU A 124 1.99 5.16 -13.57
CA GLU A 124 3.27 4.51 -13.34
C GLU A 124 4.37 5.53 -13.04
N SER A 125 4.59 6.48 -13.95
CA SER A 125 5.65 7.49 -13.81
C SER A 125 5.24 8.65 -12.91
N GLN A 126 6.22 9.39 -12.41
CA GLN A 126 5.99 10.60 -11.64
C GLN A 126 5.16 11.64 -12.40
N ALA A 127 5.40 11.82 -13.70
CA ALA A 127 4.67 12.77 -14.53
C ALA A 127 3.17 12.38 -14.65
N GLN A 128 2.89 11.08 -14.81
CA GLN A 128 1.52 10.56 -14.82
C GLN A 128 0.87 10.72 -13.45
N LEU A 129 1.59 10.44 -12.36
CA LEU A 129 1.10 10.62 -10.99
C LEU A 129 0.74 12.09 -10.70
N GLU A 130 1.62 13.01 -11.04
CA GLU A 130 1.35 14.45 -10.85
C GLU A 130 0.18 14.94 -11.72
N THR A 131 0.07 14.44 -12.94
CA THR A 131 -1.05 14.74 -13.83
C THR A 131 -2.36 14.18 -13.26
N PHE A 132 -2.34 12.93 -12.77
CA PHE A 132 -3.48 12.33 -12.10
C PHE A 132 -3.94 13.15 -10.89
N LEU A 133 -3.02 13.52 -10.01
CA LEU A 133 -3.32 14.29 -8.80
C LEU A 133 -3.94 15.68 -9.12
N LYS A 134 -3.59 16.29 -10.25
CA LYS A 134 -4.23 17.51 -10.75
C LYS A 134 -5.64 17.25 -11.29
N ARG A 135 -5.84 16.14 -12.03
CA ARG A 135 -7.11 15.77 -12.65
C ARG A 135 -8.13 15.20 -11.65
N CYS A 136 -7.65 14.63 -10.54
CA CYS A 136 -8.44 14.03 -9.48
C CYS A 136 -8.17 14.72 -8.14
N PRO A 137 -8.56 16.00 -7.96
CA PRO A 137 -8.17 16.80 -6.80
C PRO A 137 -8.70 16.24 -5.47
N GLY A 138 -9.81 15.51 -5.47
CA GLY A 138 -10.38 14.87 -4.28
C GLY A 138 -9.82 13.48 -3.97
N CYS A 139 -9.06 12.88 -4.88
CA CYS A 139 -8.47 11.54 -4.65
C CYS A 139 -7.19 11.68 -3.81
N GLY A 140 -7.03 10.83 -2.81
CA GLY A 140 -5.78 10.66 -2.06
C GLY A 140 -4.76 9.82 -2.82
N LEU A 141 -3.61 9.62 -2.18
CA LEU A 141 -2.51 8.81 -2.71
C LEU A 141 -2.13 7.73 -1.70
N ILE A 142 -2.05 6.50 -2.16
CA ILE A 142 -1.36 5.39 -1.54
C ILE A 142 -0.02 5.33 -2.27
N LEU A 143 1.01 5.95 -1.70
CA LEU A 143 2.31 6.06 -2.35
C LEU A 143 3.08 4.76 -2.23
N ASP A 144 3.32 4.08 -3.35
CA ASP A 144 4.29 3.00 -3.42
C ASP A 144 5.67 3.53 -3.84
N THR A 145 6.66 3.33 -2.98
CA THR A 145 7.98 3.89 -3.14
C THR A 145 8.81 3.19 -4.22
N ALA A 146 8.74 1.86 -4.30
CA ALA A 146 9.54 1.10 -5.25
C ALA A 146 8.97 1.17 -6.67
N HIS A 147 7.63 1.08 -6.82
CA HIS A 147 7.02 1.26 -8.14
C HIS A 147 7.33 2.64 -8.73
N LEU A 148 7.30 3.69 -7.90
CA LEU A 148 7.64 5.03 -8.36
C LEU A 148 9.12 5.16 -8.71
N ALA A 149 10.01 4.69 -7.82
CA ALA A 149 11.46 4.79 -8.02
C ALA A 149 11.95 3.94 -9.20
N ALA A 150 11.36 2.77 -9.43
CA ALA A 150 11.68 1.93 -10.59
C ALA A 150 11.28 2.59 -11.93
N ALA A 151 10.31 3.51 -11.92
CA ALA A 151 9.94 4.37 -13.03
C ALA A 151 10.66 5.75 -13.01
N ASP A 152 11.86 5.81 -12.44
CA ASP A 152 12.72 7.00 -12.32
C ASP A 152 12.06 8.19 -11.58
N GLY A 153 11.07 7.94 -10.74
CA GLY A 153 10.46 8.96 -9.90
C GLY A 153 11.14 9.14 -8.55
N ASP A 154 10.88 10.27 -7.90
CA ASP A 154 11.41 10.62 -6.56
C ASP A 154 10.29 10.57 -5.50
N PRO A 155 10.22 9.49 -4.69
CA PRO A 155 9.24 9.38 -3.61
C PRO A 155 9.37 10.50 -2.56
N VAL A 156 10.57 10.97 -2.27
CA VAL A 156 10.82 12.05 -1.31
C VAL A 156 10.22 13.37 -1.83
N HIS A 157 10.39 13.66 -3.13
CA HIS A 157 9.76 14.81 -3.77
C HIS A 157 8.23 14.72 -3.69
N ILE A 158 7.66 13.55 -3.99
CA ILE A 158 6.20 13.35 -3.91
C ILE A 158 5.68 13.55 -2.50
N VAL A 159 6.34 13.04 -1.47
CA VAL A 159 5.96 13.27 -0.07
C VAL A 159 6.02 14.76 0.27
N ARG A 160 7.08 15.46 -0.11
CA ARG A 160 7.23 16.91 0.16
C ARG A 160 6.14 17.75 -0.50
N LYS A 161 5.78 17.40 -1.73
CA LYS A 161 4.82 18.18 -2.55
C LYS A 161 3.36 17.80 -2.25
N TYR A 162 3.09 16.53 -2.01
CA TYR A 162 1.75 15.99 -1.91
C TYR A 162 1.45 15.28 -0.57
N GLY A 163 2.24 15.50 0.47
CA GLY A 163 2.08 14.82 1.77
C GLY A 163 0.67 14.89 2.36
N LYS A 164 -0.03 16.01 2.17
CA LYS A 164 -1.45 16.19 2.60
C LYS A 164 -2.44 15.31 1.82
N ARG A 165 -2.02 14.77 0.69
CA ARG A 165 -2.84 13.88 -0.15
C ARG A 165 -2.66 12.41 0.23
N LEU A 166 -1.62 12.07 0.98
CA LEU A 166 -1.36 10.70 1.40
C LEU A 166 -2.50 10.16 2.27
N VAL A 167 -2.95 8.97 1.96
CA VAL A 167 -3.88 8.18 2.77
C VAL A 167 -3.20 6.96 3.36
N ALA A 168 -2.20 6.42 2.65
CA ALA A 168 -1.30 5.36 3.08
C ALA A 168 0.03 5.47 2.32
N VAL A 169 1.05 4.77 2.82
CA VAL A 169 2.36 4.66 2.15
C VAL A 169 2.76 3.19 2.14
N HIS A 170 3.17 2.71 0.98
CA HIS A 170 3.80 1.40 0.80
C HIS A 170 5.30 1.60 0.67
N LEU A 171 6.03 1.10 1.65
CA LEU A 171 7.48 0.97 1.57
C LEU A 171 7.82 -0.37 0.94
N LYS A 172 8.39 -0.31 -0.21
CA LYS A 172 8.88 -1.43 -1.00
C LYS A 172 10.34 -1.18 -1.37
N ASP A 173 11.06 -2.21 -1.72
CA ASP A 173 12.37 -2.07 -2.35
C ASP A 173 12.49 -3.00 -3.57
N TRP A 174 13.37 -2.65 -4.50
CA TRP A 174 13.45 -3.30 -5.80
C TRP A 174 14.88 -3.73 -6.10
N LEU A 175 15.06 -5.01 -6.37
CA LEU A 175 16.31 -5.60 -6.82
C LEU A 175 16.24 -5.91 -8.31
N VAL A 176 16.93 -5.13 -9.13
CA VAL A 176 17.11 -5.40 -10.56
C VAL A 176 18.08 -6.55 -10.71
N THR A 177 17.61 -7.65 -11.31
CA THR A 177 18.42 -8.86 -11.58
C THR A 177 18.78 -8.99 -13.05
N SER A 178 18.03 -8.33 -13.94
CA SER A 178 18.20 -8.38 -15.40
C SER A 178 18.16 -6.96 -15.99
N PRO A 179 19.23 -6.15 -15.84
CA PRO A 179 19.21 -4.73 -16.21
C PRO A 179 19.00 -4.47 -17.71
N GLY A 180 19.28 -5.45 -18.56
CA GLY A 180 19.00 -5.37 -20.01
C GLY A 180 17.53 -5.51 -20.41
N ILE A 181 16.66 -5.89 -19.49
CA ILE A 181 15.20 -5.98 -19.73
C ILE A 181 14.57 -4.61 -19.45
N GLY A 182 13.68 -4.14 -20.34
CA GLY A 182 12.95 -2.89 -20.16
C GLY A 182 11.86 -2.93 -19.08
N LEU A 183 11.35 -1.77 -18.68
CA LEU A 183 10.29 -1.65 -17.67
C LEU A 183 8.94 -2.20 -18.16
N ASP A 184 8.71 -2.28 -19.47
CA ASP A 184 7.54 -2.95 -20.06
C ASP A 184 7.43 -4.42 -19.65
N LYS A 185 8.57 -5.02 -19.24
CA LYS A 185 8.68 -6.38 -18.71
C LYS A 185 9.24 -6.37 -17.28
N TRP A 186 8.75 -5.45 -16.46
CA TRP A 186 9.29 -5.21 -15.12
C TRP A 186 9.36 -6.48 -14.26
N THR A 187 8.39 -7.40 -14.36
CA THR A 187 8.37 -8.68 -13.62
C THR A 187 9.52 -9.62 -14.00
N GLN A 188 10.15 -9.43 -15.17
CA GLN A 188 11.34 -10.17 -15.63
C GLN A 188 12.63 -9.40 -15.35
N ARG A 189 12.54 -8.06 -15.22
CA ARG A 189 13.67 -7.17 -14.96
C ARG A 189 14.22 -7.32 -13.55
N GLY A 190 13.36 -7.54 -12.58
CA GLY A 190 13.75 -7.60 -11.17
C GLY A 190 12.66 -8.19 -10.29
N ARG A 191 12.87 -8.11 -9.01
CA ARG A 191 11.92 -8.55 -7.98
C ARG A 191 11.88 -7.58 -6.80
N PHE A 192 10.81 -7.59 -6.06
CA PHE A 192 10.76 -6.91 -4.77
C PHE A 192 11.60 -7.66 -3.74
N CYS A 193 12.16 -6.91 -2.80
CA CYS A 193 13.06 -7.43 -1.79
C CYS A 193 12.87 -6.66 -0.46
N GLU A 194 13.59 -7.09 0.56
CA GLU A 194 13.59 -6.48 1.87
C GLU A 194 14.07 -5.02 1.78
N LEU A 195 13.54 -4.16 2.64
CA LEU A 195 13.94 -2.75 2.67
C LEU A 195 15.45 -2.62 2.90
N GLY A 196 16.11 -1.89 2.03
CA GLY A 196 17.56 -1.69 2.03
C GLY A 196 18.35 -2.75 1.26
N ALA A 197 17.71 -3.77 0.67
CA ALA A 197 18.35 -4.78 -0.16
C ALA A 197 18.25 -4.49 -1.67
N GLY A 198 17.51 -3.45 -2.06
CA GLY A 198 17.38 -3.02 -3.45
C GLY A 198 18.64 -2.36 -4.01
N ASN A 199 18.68 -2.23 -5.32
CA ASN A 199 19.85 -1.67 -6.03
C ASN A 199 19.51 -0.52 -7.00
N ILE A 200 18.31 0.06 -6.86
CA ILE A 200 17.88 1.21 -7.69
C ILE A 200 18.15 2.58 -7.02
N GLY A 201 18.88 2.61 -5.92
CA GLY A 201 19.19 3.85 -5.20
C GLY A 201 18.03 4.42 -4.38
N LEU A 202 16.97 3.65 -4.13
CA LEU A 202 15.84 4.07 -3.30
C LEU A 202 16.26 4.10 -1.81
N ASP A 203 16.13 5.28 -1.18
CA ASP A 203 16.33 5.47 0.26
C ASP A 203 14.99 5.59 0.99
N ASN A 204 14.45 4.45 1.43
CA ASN A 204 13.21 4.41 2.22
C ASN A 204 13.34 5.11 3.58
N ALA A 205 14.55 5.22 4.16
CA ALA A 205 14.77 5.99 5.38
C ALA A 205 14.62 7.50 5.13
N ALA A 206 15.08 8.02 3.98
CA ALA A 206 14.84 9.40 3.57
C ALA A 206 13.35 9.67 3.32
N VAL A 207 12.62 8.71 2.73
CA VAL A 207 11.15 8.82 2.58
C VAL A 207 10.49 8.94 3.95
N MET A 208 10.85 8.09 4.91
CA MET A 208 10.31 8.14 6.27
C MET A 208 10.59 9.48 6.96
N LYS A 209 11.79 10.02 6.85
CA LYS A 209 12.14 11.36 7.37
C LYS A 209 11.28 12.46 6.71
N ALA A 210 11.02 12.33 5.42
CA ALA A 210 10.14 13.27 4.70
C ALA A 210 8.69 13.19 5.18
N LEU A 211 8.16 12.00 5.46
CA LEU A 211 6.83 11.77 6.02
C LEU A 211 6.67 12.46 7.39
N VAL A 212 7.65 12.28 8.29
CA VAL A 212 7.66 12.96 9.59
C VAL A 212 7.66 14.48 9.42
N LYS A 213 8.52 15.00 8.54
CA LYS A 213 8.59 16.44 8.26
C LYS A 213 7.31 16.99 7.65
N ALA A 214 6.58 16.19 6.88
CA ALA A 214 5.27 16.54 6.32
C ALA A 214 4.12 16.43 7.35
N GLY A 215 4.37 15.98 8.58
CA GLY A 215 3.36 15.76 9.61
C GLY A 215 2.44 14.56 9.32
N TYR A 216 2.91 13.59 8.55
CA TYR A 216 2.13 12.39 8.26
C TYR A 216 2.09 11.47 9.49
N ASP A 217 0.90 11.06 9.89
CA ASP A 217 0.67 10.20 11.08
C ASP A 217 -0.15 8.93 10.75
N GLY A 218 -0.39 8.69 9.46
CA GLY A 218 -1.17 7.55 8.97
C GLY A 218 -0.43 6.21 9.00
N TRP A 219 -0.88 5.29 8.15
CA TRP A 219 -0.31 3.96 8.00
C TRP A 219 0.87 3.94 7.02
N VAL A 220 1.92 3.24 7.42
CA VAL A 220 3.07 2.89 6.58
C VAL A 220 3.12 1.36 6.50
N PHE A 221 2.96 0.82 5.31
CA PHE A 221 2.96 -0.62 5.08
C PHE A 221 4.27 -1.05 4.44
N VAL A 222 4.87 -2.10 4.97
CA VAL A 222 5.88 -2.85 4.23
C VAL A 222 5.15 -3.79 3.27
N GLU A 223 5.52 -3.76 2.01
CA GLU A 223 4.97 -4.66 1.00
C GLU A 223 6.04 -5.51 0.35
N HIS A 224 5.80 -6.80 0.33
CA HIS A 224 6.65 -7.82 -0.26
C HIS A 224 5.82 -8.73 -1.16
N ASP A 225 5.98 -8.61 -2.48
CA ASP A 225 5.25 -9.45 -3.43
C ASP A 225 5.96 -10.77 -3.71
N THR A 226 7.21 -10.89 -3.27
CA THR A 226 8.04 -12.09 -3.50
C THR A 226 8.79 -12.44 -2.22
N HIS A 227 8.53 -13.60 -1.67
CA HIS A 227 9.29 -14.16 -0.57
C HIS A 227 10.14 -15.34 -1.09
N LEU A 228 11.45 -15.25 -0.96
CA LEU A 228 12.39 -16.31 -1.32
C LEU A 228 12.75 -17.21 -0.13
N GLN A 229 12.31 -16.81 1.05
CA GLN A 229 12.47 -17.53 2.30
C GLN A 229 11.19 -17.38 3.14
N ASP A 230 11.25 -17.74 4.41
CA ASP A 230 10.17 -17.52 5.36
C ASP A 230 9.73 -16.03 5.38
N PRO A 231 8.48 -15.72 5.07
CA PRO A 231 7.97 -14.34 5.01
C PRO A 231 8.20 -13.55 6.29
N PHE A 232 8.14 -14.17 7.45
CA PHE A 232 8.41 -13.49 8.72
C PHE A 232 9.86 -13.05 8.87
N LYS A 233 10.82 -13.78 8.27
CA LYS A 233 12.23 -13.35 8.24
C LYS A 233 12.39 -12.12 7.37
N ASP A 234 11.81 -12.11 6.16
CA ASP A 234 11.88 -10.96 5.25
C ASP A 234 11.25 -9.72 5.89
N LEU A 235 10.08 -9.89 6.51
CA LEU A 235 9.38 -8.80 7.19
C LEU A 235 10.13 -8.33 8.45
N ALA A 236 10.82 -9.22 9.17
CA ALA A 236 11.67 -8.85 10.30
C ALA A 236 12.89 -8.04 9.84
N ILE A 237 13.52 -8.38 8.72
CA ILE A 237 14.61 -7.61 8.12
C ILE A 237 14.12 -6.19 7.79
N SER A 238 13.00 -6.07 7.10
CA SER A 238 12.39 -4.78 6.74
C SER A 238 12.01 -3.95 7.98
N ARG A 239 11.42 -4.58 9.02
CA ARG A 239 11.09 -3.88 10.27
C ARG A 239 12.34 -3.40 11.02
N ASN A 240 13.40 -4.20 11.03
CA ASN A 240 14.67 -3.83 11.64
C ASN A 240 15.39 -2.72 10.86
N TYR A 241 15.28 -2.67 9.54
CA TYR A 241 15.74 -1.54 8.73
C TYR A 241 15.10 -0.23 9.21
N LEU A 242 13.77 -0.22 9.39
CA LEU A 242 13.05 0.96 9.88
C LEU A 242 13.46 1.34 11.30
N ARG A 243 13.61 0.38 12.21
CA ARG A 243 14.08 0.62 13.58
C ARG A 243 15.48 1.23 13.62
N LYS A 244 16.41 0.75 12.79
CA LYS A 244 17.77 1.33 12.66
C LYS A 244 17.74 2.75 12.13
N ALA A 245 16.74 3.11 11.32
CA ALA A 245 16.53 4.46 10.82
C ALA A 245 15.81 5.39 11.84
N GLY A 246 15.41 4.86 13.01
CA GLY A 246 14.76 5.61 14.09
C GLY A 246 13.23 5.54 14.08
N PHE A 247 12.65 4.53 13.42
CA PHE A 247 11.19 4.38 13.27
C PHE A 247 10.61 3.07 13.81
#